data_c5c723ba42708e97cd16cebb595d7917
#
_entry.id   c5c723ba42708e97cd16cebb595d7917
#
_cell.length_a   1.000
_cell.length_b   1.000
_cell.length_c   1.000
_cell.angle_alpha   90.00
_cell.angle_beta   90.00
_cell.angle_gamma   90.00
#
_symmetry.space_group_name_H-M   'P 1'
#
loop_
_entity.id
_entity.type
_entity.pdbx_description
1 polymer ?
#
loop_
_entity_poly.entity_id
_entity_poly.type
_entity_poly.pdbx_seq_one_letter_code
_entity_poly.pdbx_strand_id
1 'polypeptide(L)'
;MNNEEHFKNVISHSKEYGFIFPSSEIYDGLSAVYDYGTYGVELKNNIRNYWWKAMVQLNENIVGLDSAIFMHPTIWKASGHVDAFNDPLIDNKDSKKRYRADVLIEEYLAKQADKIEKEVEKAKKRFGEKFDEPLYRSTNPRITEIQTTINNVYSRFKKGMEESDLADLRQIIVDCEIVCPISGTKNWTDVRQFNLMFSTSMGAMEESSNQLYLRPETAQGIFVNFLNVQKTTRMKIPFGIAQTGKAFRNEIVARQFIFRMREFEQMEMQFFVQPGTEIEWYESWKKKRLAWHHNLGFPQTKYRFKDHTKLAHYANAAADIEFEFPFGFKEIEGIHSRTDFDLKSHEKFSGKKLQYFDPELNSSYVPYVVETSIGLDRMVLAILSQSLTKETLEDGTTRDVMNIPHFLAPVKAAVLPLMKKDGLPEKALELFNKLKLHSFCQYDEKDSIGKRYRRQDAIGTPYAITIDHQTLEDNTVTIRDRDTMKQERINMDEVESIVMKKVDITEALKRL
;
A
#
# COMPACT_ATOMS: atom_id res chain seq x y z
N MET A 1 -0.25 -19.17 -15.79
CA MET A 1 0.85 -18.21 -15.53
C MET A 1 1.25 -18.37 -14.07
N ASN A 2 2.53 -18.53 -13.75
CA ASN A 2 2.94 -18.59 -12.36
C ASN A 2 2.95 -17.17 -11.76
N ASN A 3 2.95 -17.06 -10.43
CA ASN A 3 2.88 -15.77 -9.74
C ASN A 3 4.07 -14.84 -10.03
N GLU A 4 5.27 -15.40 -10.22
CA GLU A 4 6.48 -14.63 -10.54
C GLU A 4 6.40 -14.03 -11.95
N GLU A 5 5.92 -14.80 -12.93
CA GLU A 5 5.71 -14.36 -14.29
C GLU A 5 4.62 -13.28 -14.35
N HIS A 6 3.52 -13.49 -13.61
CA HIS A 6 2.46 -12.47 -13.51
C HIS A 6 3.00 -11.15 -12.95
N PHE A 7 3.84 -11.20 -11.91
CA PHE A 7 4.44 -9.98 -11.35
C PHE A 7 5.35 -9.25 -12.34
N LYS A 8 6.16 -10.00 -13.10
CA LYS A 8 6.99 -9.42 -14.17
C LYS A 8 6.13 -8.74 -15.24
N ASN A 9 5.00 -9.35 -15.60
CA ASN A 9 4.07 -8.78 -16.57
C ASN A 9 3.40 -7.50 -16.05
N VAL A 10 3.01 -7.44 -14.77
CA VAL A 10 2.47 -6.22 -14.15
C VAL A 10 3.50 -5.08 -14.21
N ILE A 11 4.77 -5.34 -13.92
CA ILE A 11 5.83 -4.33 -14.00
C ILE A 11 6.03 -3.85 -15.43
N SER A 12 6.16 -4.78 -16.38
CA SER A 12 6.36 -4.47 -17.80
C SER A 12 5.19 -3.66 -18.37
N HIS A 13 3.97 -4.12 -18.11
CA HIS A 13 2.73 -3.45 -18.54
C HIS A 13 2.62 -2.05 -17.95
N SER A 14 2.94 -1.90 -16.64
CA SER A 14 2.90 -0.60 -15.96
C SER A 14 3.85 0.42 -16.61
N LYS A 15 5.03 -0.02 -17.03
CA LYS A 15 6.00 0.82 -17.73
C LYS A 15 5.54 1.11 -19.17
N GLU A 16 5.16 0.09 -19.92
CA GLU A 16 4.78 0.21 -21.34
C GLU A 16 3.59 1.14 -21.54
N TYR A 17 2.58 1.03 -20.68
CA TYR A 17 1.33 1.79 -20.79
C TYR A 17 1.30 3.07 -19.93
N GLY A 18 2.42 3.50 -19.35
CA GLY A 18 2.51 4.80 -18.69
C GLY A 18 1.80 4.90 -17.35
N PHE A 19 1.81 3.82 -16.57
CA PHE A 19 1.39 3.85 -15.18
C PHE A 19 2.53 4.25 -14.25
N ILE A 20 3.69 3.58 -14.36
CA ILE A 20 4.80 3.76 -13.41
C ILE A 20 6.12 3.64 -14.15
N PHE A 21 7.02 4.58 -13.88
CA PHE A 21 8.38 4.61 -14.41
C PHE A 21 9.41 4.60 -13.28
N PRO A 22 10.62 4.05 -13.46
CA PRO A 22 11.74 4.34 -12.58
C PRO A 22 12.00 5.86 -12.56
N SER A 23 12.13 6.44 -11.38
CA SER A 23 12.44 7.88 -11.31
C SER A 23 13.80 8.19 -11.90
N SER A 24 13.89 9.29 -12.65
CA SER A 24 15.14 9.76 -13.28
C SER A 24 15.79 8.73 -14.22
N GLU A 25 14.99 7.97 -14.96
CA GLU A 25 15.46 6.86 -15.82
C GLU A 25 16.54 7.30 -16.84
N ILE A 26 16.51 8.55 -17.31
CA ILE A 26 17.54 9.11 -18.22
C ILE A 26 18.94 9.18 -17.59
N TYR A 27 19.05 9.04 -16.26
CA TYR A 27 20.29 9.00 -15.49
C TYR A 27 20.46 7.64 -14.79
N ASP A 28 20.01 6.55 -15.42
CA ASP A 28 20.01 5.17 -14.89
C ASP A 28 19.12 4.95 -13.68
N GLY A 29 18.26 5.90 -13.37
CA GLY A 29 17.28 5.83 -12.29
C GLY A 29 17.84 6.00 -10.89
N LEU A 30 16.93 6.21 -9.94
CA LEU A 30 17.24 6.17 -8.50
C LEU A 30 16.56 4.96 -7.86
N SER A 31 17.34 4.12 -7.20
CA SER A 31 16.84 2.88 -6.60
C SER A 31 15.71 3.12 -5.61
N ALA A 32 14.61 2.38 -5.76
CA ALA A 32 13.42 2.46 -4.90
C ALA A 32 12.70 3.81 -4.90
N VAL A 33 12.81 4.54 -5.98
CA VAL A 33 12.03 5.75 -6.25
C VAL A 33 11.39 5.61 -7.62
N TYR A 34 10.12 5.95 -7.72
CA TYR A 34 9.33 5.78 -8.93
C TYR A 34 8.48 7.02 -9.21
N ASP A 35 8.27 7.28 -10.49
CA ASP A 35 7.38 8.32 -10.99
C ASP A 35 6.08 7.68 -11.48
N TYR A 36 4.95 8.33 -11.21
CA TYR A 36 3.67 7.93 -11.75
C TYR A 36 3.44 8.65 -13.08
N GLY A 37 3.28 7.87 -14.14
CA GLY A 37 2.95 8.40 -15.46
C GLY A 37 1.49 8.84 -15.57
N THR A 38 1.05 9.20 -16.78
CA THR A 38 -0.27 9.79 -17.03
C THR A 38 -1.43 8.97 -16.45
N TYR A 39 -1.42 7.65 -16.64
CA TYR A 39 -2.50 6.81 -16.12
C TYR A 39 -2.28 6.40 -14.66
N GLY A 40 -1.03 6.34 -14.24
CA GLY A 40 -0.68 6.05 -12.85
C GLY A 40 -1.11 7.15 -11.90
N VAL A 41 -0.91 8.42 -12.25
CA VAL A 41 -1.30 9.55 -11.41
C VAL A 41 -2.83 9.66 -11.28
N GLU A 42 -3.57 9.42 -12.37
CA GLU A 42 -5.03 9.42 -12.33
C GLU A 42 -5.58 8.27 -11.48
N LEU A 43 -5.04 7.05 -11.63
CA LEU A 43 -5.39 5.92 -10.77
C LEU A 43 -5.13 6.24 -9.30
N LYS A 44 -3.95 6.78 -9.00
CA LYS A 44 -3.53 7.16 -7.64
C LYS A 44 -4.47 8.23 -7.04
N ASN A 45 -4.82 9.24 -7.82
CA ASN A 45 -5.76 10.29 -7.41
C ASN A 45 -7.17 9.73 -7.16
N ASN A 46 -7.65 8.82 -8.00
CA ASN A 46 -8.95 8.18 -7.83
C ASN A 46 -9.01 7.34 -6.55
N ILE A 47 -7.95 6.57 -6.24
CA ILE A 47 -7.86 5.80 -5.00
C ILE A 47 -7.85 6.73 -3.78
N ARG A 48 -7.04 7.79 -3.80
CA ARG A 48 -6.97 8.79 -2.72
C ARG A 48 -8.33 9.44 -2.51
N ASN A 49 -9.02 9.84 -3.58
CA ASN A 49 -10.35 10.44 -3.51
C ASN A 49 -11.40 9.47 -2.94
N TYR A 50 -11.35 8.20 -3.34
CA TYR A 50 -12.24 7.16 -2.79
C TYR A 50 -12.00 6.96 -1.29
N TRP A 51 -10.74 6.87 -0.86
CA TRP A 51 -10.41 6.76 0.56
C TRP A 51 -10.84 8.01 1.33
N TRP A 52 -10.53 9.20 0.81
CA TRP A 52 -10.87 10.47 1.47
C TRP A 52 -12.38 10.64 1.66
N LYS A 53 -13.15 10.38 0.63
CA LYS A 53 -14.61 10.47 0.73
C LYS A 53 -15.17 9.44 1.71
N ALA A 54 -14.71 8.20 1.64
CA ALA A 54 -15.14 7.13 2.55
C ALA A 54 -14.73 7.40 4.01
N MET A 55 -13.54 7.96 4.25
CA MET A 55 -13.02 8.20 5.58
C MET A 55 -13.54 9.51 6.17
N VAL A 56 -13.48 10.62 5.43
CA VAL A 56 -13.79 11.95 5.95
C VAL A 56 -15.24 12.36 5.65
N GLN A 57 -15.69 12.19 4.40
CA GLN A 57 -17.00 12.72 4.01
C GLN A 57 -18.17 11.89 4.54
N LEU A 58 -18.02 10.56 4.67
CA LEU A 58 -19.08 9.68 5.18
C LEU A 58 -19.13 9.58 6.70
N ASN A 59 -18.18 10.15 7.43
CA ASN A 59 -18.15 10.13 8.89
C ASN A 59 -18.20 11.56 9.44
N GLU A 60 -19.26 11.90 10.14
CA GLU A 60 -19.50 13.25 10.70
C GLU A 60 -18.45 13.65 11.75
N ASN A 61 -17.81 12.66 12.37
CA ASN A 61 -16.82 12.83 13.41
C ASN A 61 -15.37 12.62 12.93
N ILE A 62 -15.11 12.72 11.63
CA ILE A 62 -13.73 12.68 11.07
C ILE A 62 -13.49 13.92 10.24
N VAL A 63 -12.37 14.59 10.51
CA VAL A 63 -11.95 15.80 9.79
C VAL A 63 -10.58 15.64 9.16
N GLY A 64 -10.29 16.45 8.16
CA GLY A 64 -9.01 16.41 7.44
C GLY A 64 -7.95 17.32 8.03
N LEU A 65 -6.69 16.94 7.84
CA LEU A 65 -5.50 17.74 8.10
C LEU A 65 -4.48 17.52 6.97
N ASP A 66 -3.72 18.55 6.67
CA ASP A 66 -2.49 18.46 5.87
C ASP A 66 -1.35 19.10 6.63
N SER A 67 -0.57 18.29 7.37
CA SER A 67 0.57 18.77 8.15
C SER A 67 1.82 18.86 7.29
N ALA A 68 2.73 19.77 7.65
CA ALA A 68 4.00 19.95 6.96
C ALA A 68 4.87 18.68 6.97
N ILE A 69 5.67 18.47 5.91
CA ILE A 69 6.70 17.41 5.84
C ILE A 69 7.84 17.74 6.80
N PHE A 70 8.31 18.99 6.78
CA PHE A 70 9.30 19.48 7.73
C PHE A 70 8.64 19.87 9.03
N MET A 71 9.01 19.17 10.08
CA MET A 71 8.50 19.40 11.43
C MET A 71 9.67 19.61 12.42
N HIS A 72 9.38 20.17 13.58
CA HIS A 72 10.39 20.40 14.59
C HIS A 72 11.10 19.09 14.98
N PRO A 73 12.44 19.01 15.01
CA PRO A 73 13.17 17.76 15.25
C PRO A 73 12.79 17.03 16.55
N THR A 74 12.35 17.76 17.56
CA THR A 74 11.89 17.18 18.84
C THR A 74 10.69 16.23 18.66
N ILE A 75 9.88 16.40 17.61
CA ILE A 75 8.77 15.50 17.30
C ILE A 75 9.28 14.07 17.11
N TRP A 76 10.37 13.93 16.37
CA TRP A 76 10.98 12.63 16.06
C TRP A 76 11.73 12.02 17.25
N LYS A 77 12.20 12.84 18.18
CA LYS A 77 12.70 12.37 19.49
C LYS A 77 11.55 11.88 20.36
N ALA A 78 10.48 12.67 20.45
CA ALA A 78 9.30 12.32 21.23
C ALA A 78 8.65 11.02 20.76
N SER A 79 8.56 10.80 19.46
CA SER A 79 8.01 9.58 18.88
C SER A 79 8.97 8.38 18.87
N GLY A 80 10.24 8.58 19.29
CA GLY A 80 11.27 7.52 19.32
C GLY A 80 11.94 7.23 17.96
N HIS A 81 11.57 7.91 16.88
CA HIS A 81 12.13 7.62 15.55
C HIS A 81 13.63 7.93 15.43
N VAL A 82 14.13 8.92 16.16
CA VAL A 82 15.57 9.25 16.14
C VAL A 82 16.39 8.12 16.77
N ASP A 83 15.88 7.52 17.85
CA ASP A 83 16.64 6.58 18.66
C ASP A 83 16.42 5.11 18.28
N ALA A 84 15.19 4.76 17.83
CA ALA A 84 14.77 3.37 17.66
C ALA A 84 14.41 2.97 16.22
N PHE A 85 14.34 3.91 15.27
CA PHE A 85 13.97 3.60 13.88
C PHE A 85 15.20 3.17 13.06
N ASN A 86 15.78 2.04 13.45
CA ASN A 86 17.04 1.54 12.91
C ASN A 86 16.90 0.11 12.39
N ASP A 87 17.58 -0.19 11.27
CA ASP A 87 17.79 -1.55 10.76
C ASP A 87 19.20 -2.03 11.11
N PRO A 88 19.38 -3.28 11.60
CA PRO A 88 20.69 -3.90 11.76
C PRO A 88 21.23 -4.34 10.40
N LEU A 89 22.29 -3.70 9.92
CA LEU A 89 22.87 -3.96 8.61
C LEU A 89 24.19 -4.69 8.69
N ILE A 90 24.39 -5.60 7.73
CA ILE A 90 25.62 -6.37 7.54
C ILE A 90 26.00 -6.40 6.06
N ASP A 91 27.27 -6.24 5.76
CA ASP A 91 27.79 -6.31 4.39
C ASP A 91 28.54 -7.63 4.16
N ASN A 92 28.35 -8.22 2.99
CA ASN A 92 29.20 -9.31 2.56
C ASN A 92 30.38 -8.74 1.75
N LYS A 93 31.62 -9.02 2.20
CA LYS A 93 32.85 -8.42 1.64
C LYS A 93 33.12 -8.87 0.21
N ASP A 94 32.69 -10.09 -0.16
CA ASP A 94 32.98 -10.66 -1.49
C ASP A 94 31.98 -10.18 -2.53
N SER A 95 30.68 -10.19 -2.22
CA SER A 95 29.65 -9.68 -3.12
C SER A 95 29.51 -8.16 -3.12
N LYS A 96 30.10 -7.48 -2.12
CA LYS A 96 29.95 -6.03 -1.85
C LYS A 96 28.48 -5.60 -1.73
N LYS A 97 27.61 -6.55 -1.32
CA LYS A 97 26.18 -6.30 -1.13
C LYS A 97 25.83 -6.19 0.35
N ARG A 98 24.87 -5.32 0.61
CA ARG A 98 24.35 -5.04 1.94
C ARG A 98 23.05 -5.78 2.18
N TYR A 99 22.90 -6.31 3.40
CA TYR A 99 21.74 -7.08 3.85
C TYR A 99 21.29 -6.59 5.22
N ARG A 100 20.03 -6.86 5.55
CA ARG A 100 19.54 -6.76 6.93
C ARG A 100 19.90 -8.05 7.66
N ALA A 101 20.57 -7.91 8.79
CA ALA A 101 21.00 -9.06 9.60
C ALA A 101 19.80 -9.84 10.15
N ASP A 102 18.77 -9.14 10.62
CA ASP A 102 17.52 -9.73 11.08
C ASP A 102 16.82 -10.56 9.99
N VAL A 103 16.72 -10.03 8.78
CA VAL A 103 16.10 -10.76 7.65
C VAL A 103 16.89 -12.01 7.28
N LEU A 104 18.23 -11.95 7.30
CA LEU A 104 19.07 -13.14 7.02
C LEU A 104 18.83 -14.25 8.05
N ILE A 105 18.66 -13.89 9.34
CA ILE A 105 18.38 -14.83 10.42
C ILE A 105 16.97 -15.39 10.29
N GLU A 106 15.97 -14.56 10.00
CA GLU A 106 14.59 -14.99 9.77
C GLU A 106 14.47 -15.94 8.57
N GLU A 107 15.14 -15.64 7.45
CA GLU A 107 15.20 -16.54 6.28
C GLU A 107 15.88 -17.88 6.60
N TYR A 108 16.90 -17.86 7.46
CA TYR A 108 17.52 -19.11 7.93
C TYR A 108 16.53 -19.93 8.76
N LEU A 109 15.83 -19.32 9.73
CA LEU A 109 14.82 -19.97 10.56
C LEU A 109 13.68 -20.55 9.71
N ALA A 110 13.19 -19.77 8.74
CA ALA A 110 12.17 -20.24 7.79
C ALA A 110 12.65 -21.47 6.99
N LYS A 111 13.88 -21.45 6.48
CA LYS A 111 14.48 -22.62 5.78
C LYS A 111 14.60 -23.85 6.68
N GLN A 112 14.88 -23.67 7.97
CA GLN A 112 14.91 -24.81 8.91
C GLN A 112 13.50 -25.35 9.16
N ALA A 113 12.49 -24.48 9.33
CA ALA A 113 11.09 -24.90 9.44
C ALA A 113 10.62 -25.66 8.19
N ASP A 114 10.94 -25.18 6.98
CA ASP A 114 10.66 -25.88 5.73
C ASP A 114 11.26 -27.29 5.65
N LYS A 115 12.43 -27.51 6.28
CA LYS A 115 13.02 -28.86 6.34
C LYS A 115 12.16 -29.80 7.19
N ILE A 116 11.59 -29.30 8.29
CA ILE A 116 10.66 -30.08 9.13
C ILE A 116 9.42 -30.44 8.31
N GLU A 117 8.80 -29.47 7.65
CA GLU A 117 7.59 -29.73 6.86
C GLU A 117 7.83 -30.74 5.74
N LYS A 118 8.97 -30.64 5.02
CA LYS A 118 9.35 -31.61 3.99
C LYS A 118 9.55 -33.02 4.56
N GLU A 119 10.09 -33.15 5.77
CA GLU A 119 10.26 -34.44 6.43
C GLU A 119 8.92 -35.05 6.87
N VAL A 120 8.01 -34.23 7.40
CA VAL A 120 6.64 -34.58 7.75
C VAL A 120 5.85 -35.04 6.51
N GLU A 121 5.93 -34.29 5.41
CA GLU A 121 5.26 -34.66 4.14
C GLU A 121 5.75 -36.02 3.59
N LYS A 122 7.07 -36.24 3.65
CA LYS A 122 7.64 -37.54 3.25
C LYS A 122 7.13 -38.68 4.11
N ALA A 123 7.05 -38.47 5.43
CA ALA A 123 6.51 -39.46 6.36
C ALA A 123 5.01 -39.72 6.11
N LYS A 124 4.24 -38.67 5.89
CA LYS A 124 2.80 -38.76 5.55
C LYS A 124 2.56 -39.59 4.28
N LYS A 125 3.38 -39.38 3.24
CA LYS A 125 3.35 -40.19 2.02
C LYS A 125 3.73 -41.65 2.27
N ARG A 126 4.66 -41.93 3.20
CA ARG A 126 5.16 -43.26 3.52
C ARG A 126 4.18 -44.07 4.39
N PHE A 127 3.55 -43.44 5.38
CA PHE A 127 2.73 -44.11 6.38
C PHE A 127 1.22 -44.03 6.08
N GLY A 128 0.79 -43.18 5.12
CA GLY A 128 -0.60 -43.05 4.69
C GLY A 128 -1.57 -42.72 5.83
N GLU A 129 -2.72 -43.39 5.87
CA GLU A 129 -3.79 -43.14 6.88
C GLU A 129 -3.38 -43.46 8.31
N LYS A 130 -2.29 -44.19 8.54
CA LYS A 130 -1.78 -44.52 9.88
C LYS A 130 -0.78 -43.51 10.40
N PHE A 131 -0.59 -42.39 9.70
CA PHE A 131 0.35 -41.36 10.10
C PHE A 131 -0.18 -40.46 11.20
N ASP A 132 0.45 -40.56 12.38
CA ASP A 132 0.22 -39.66 13.51
C ASP A 132 1.26 -38.53 13.48
N GLU A 133 0.88 -37.38 12.93
CA GLU A 133 1.76 -36.25 12.76
C GLU A 133 2.28 -35.67 14.09
N PRO A 134 1.45 -35.42 15.13
CA PRO A 134 1.92 -34.94 16.43
C PRO A 134 2.96 -35.87 17.06
N LEU A 135 2.68 -37.18 17.06
CA LEU A 135 3.63 -38.17 17.57
C LEU A 135 4.92 -38.19 16.77
N TYR A 136 4.82 -38.17 15.44
CA TYR A 136 6.01 -38.15 14.58
C TYR A 136 6.86 -36.90 14.79
N ARG A 137 6.27 -35.71 14.91
CA ARG A 137 6.99 -34.46 15.20
C ARG A 137 7.72 -34.51 16.54
N SER A 138 7.12 -35.11 17.57
CA SER A 138 7.70 -35.18 18.91
C SER A 138 8.76 -36.28 19.09
N THR A 139 8.68 -37.37 18.30
CA THR A 139 9.56 -38.54 18.47
C THR A 139 10.65 -38.67 17.41
N ASN A 140 10.56 -37.99 16.29
CA ASN A 140 11.57 -38.05 15.26
C ASN A 140 12.84 -37.27 15.66
N PRO A 141 14.01 -37.94 15.85
CA PRO A 141 15.22 -37.28 16.34
C PRO A 141 15.68 -36.12 15.47
N ARG A 142 15.50 -36.22 14.14
CA ARG A 142 15.92 -35.18 13.20
C ARG A 142 15.04 -33.94 13.31
N ILE A 143 13.73 -34.14 13.47
CA ILE A 143 12.79 -33.01 13.66
C ILE A 143 13.05 -32.34 15.00
N THR A 144 13.25 -33.12 16.06
CA THR A 144 13.53 -32.59 17.40
C THR A 144 14.83 -31.81 17.45
N GLU A 145 15.88 -32.27 16.78
CA GLU A 145 17.17 -31.55 16.66
C GLU A 145 17.00 -30.20 15.91
N ILE A 146 16.31 -30.21 14.76
CA ILE A 146 16.05 -28.98 13.99
C ILE A 146 15.17 -28.03 14.81
N GLN A 147 14.15 -28.52 15.49
CA GLN A 147 13.24 -27.71 16.33
C GLN A 147 14.01 -27.09 17.52
N THR A 148 14.91 -27.82 18.13
CA THR A 148 15.76 -27.32 19.21
C THR A 148 16.68 -26.20 18.69
N THR A 149 17.25 -26.40 17.51
CA THR A 149 18.06 -25.36 16.85
C THR A 149 17.26 -24.12 16.57
N ILE A 150 16.04 -24.25 16.00
CA ILE A 150 15.15 -23.13 15.73
C ILE A 150 14.85 -22.38 17.05
N ASN A 151 14.48 -23.08 18.12
CA ASN A 151 14.12 -22.45 19.38
C ASN A 151 15.31 -21.70 20.01
N ASN A 152 16.49 -22.28 19.98
CA ASN A 152 17.70 -21.66 20.52
C ASN A 152 18.10 -20.41 19.74
N VAL A 153 18.13 -20.52 18.40
CA VAL A 153 18.48 -19.39 17.52
C VAL A 153 17.44 -18.30 17.66
N TYR A 154 16.14 -18.64 17.65
CA TYR A 154 15.06 -17.68 17.80
C TYR A 154 15.10 -16.93 19.14
N SER A 155 15.33 -17.64 20.25
CA SER A 155 15.42 -17.03 21.57
C SER A 155 16.59 -16.06 21.66
N ARG A 156 17.75 -16.45 21.13
CA ARG A 156 18.95 -15.61 21.08
C ARG A 156 18.75 -14.41 20.15
N PHE A 157 18.18 -14.61 18.95
CA PHE A 157 17.83 -13.58 18.00
C PHE A 157 16.86 -12.55 18.61
N LYS A 158 15.80 -13.03 19.26
CA LYS A 158 14.84 -12.18 19.94
C LYS A 158 15.51 -11.30 20.99
N LYS A 159 16.37 -11.89 21.84
CA LYS A 159 17.15 -11.14 22.84
C LYS A 159 18.07 -10.11 22.20
N GLY A 160 18.83 -10.50 21.18
CA GLY A 160 19.74 -9.60 20.45
C GLY A 160 19.03 -8.40 19.83
N MET A 161 17.83 -8.60 19.30
CA MET A 161 17.00 -7.51 18.76
C MET A 161 16.46 -6.59 19.88
N GLU A 162 16.01 -7.16 21.00
CA GLU A 162 15.46 -6.39 22.12
C GLU A 162 16.52 -5.55 22.83
N GLU A 163 17.72 -6.08 23.02
CA GLU A 163 18.85 -5.43 23.67
C GLU A 163 19.70 -4.60 22.70
N SER A 164 19.38 -4.62 21.38
CA SER A 164 20.20 -4.03 20.31
C SER A 164 21.65 -4.55 20.32
N ASP A 165 21.84 -5.84 20.65
CA ASP A 165 23.14 -6.49 20.64
C ASP A 165 23.57 -6.88 19.23
N LEU A 166 24.19 -5.93 18.54
CA LEU A 166 24.63 -6.08 17.17
C LEU A 166 25.76 -7.14 17.03
N ALA A 167 26.55 -7.32 18.08
CA ALA A 167 27.63 -8.30 18.09
C ALA A 167 27.06 -9.71 18.14
N ASP A 168 26.02 -9.95 18.94
CA ASP A 168 25.34 -11.24 18.98
C ASP A 168 24.55 -11.54 17.71
N LEU A 169 23.90 -10.55 17.09
CA LEU A 169 23.25 -10.73 15.77
C LEU A 169 24.27 -11.19 14.71
N ARG A 170 25.47 -10.59 14.70
CA ARG A 170 26.56 -11.06 13.83
C ARG A 170 26.97 -12.49 14.17
N GLN A 171 27.12 -12.79 15.46
CA GLN A 171 27.57 -14.10 15.91
C GLN A 171 26.55 -15.20 15.56
N ILE A 172 25.25 -14.91 15.61
CA ILE A 172 24.20 -15.85 15.13
C ILE A 172 24.40 -16.15 13.64
N ILE A 173 24.67 -15.13 12.81
CA ILE A 173 24.91 -15.34 11.36
C ILE A 173 26.11 -16.24 11.12
N VAL A 174 27.18 -16.08 11.93
CA VAL A 174 28.38 -16.90 11.85
C VAL A 174 28.13 -18.32 12.35
N ASP A 175 27.52 -18.49 13.52
CA ASP A 175 27.25 -19.79 14.15
C ASP A 175 26.28 -20.65 13.31
N CYS A 176 25.28 -20.01 12.70
CA CYS A 176 24.35 -20.66 11.79
C CYS A 176 24.90 -20.86 10.38
N GLU A 177 26.15 -20.49 10.14
CA GLU A 177 26.80 -20.61 8.84
C GLU A 177 26.04 -20.00 7.67
N ILE A 178 25.32 -18.88 7.92
CA ILE A 178 24.50 -18.22 6.93
C ILE A 178 25.40 -17.69 5.81
N VAL A 179 25.09 -18.11 4.58
CA VAL A 179 25.83 -17.71 3.38
C VAL A 179 25.16 -16.54 2.67
N CYS A 180 25.97 -15.73 2.01
CA CYS A 180 25.47 -14.66 1.16
C CYS A 180 24.65 -15.24 -0.01
N PRO A 181 23.42 -14.77 -0.25
CA PRO A 181 22.57 -15.26 -1.33
C PRO A 181 23.15 -15.08 -2.74
N ILE A 182 24.10 -14.14 -2.92
CA ILE A 182 24.70 -13.83 -4.21
C ILE A 182 26.04 -14.53 -4.39
N SER A 183 26.99 -14.37 -3.43
CA SER A 183 28.34 -14.94 -3.55
C SER A 183 28.47 -16.36 -3.01
N GLY A 184 27.50 -16.83 -2.19
CA GLY A 184 27.60 -18.11 -1.49
C GLY A 184 28.63 -18.13 -0.37
N THR A 185 29.31 -17.02 -0.08
CA THR A 185 30.37 -16.95 0.95
C THR A 185 29.83 -16.50 2.31
N LYS A 186 30.61 -16.77 3.37
CA LYS A 186 30.32 -16.40 4.76
C LYS A 186 31.16 -15.18 5.23
N ASN A 187 31.75 -14.44 4.31
CA ASN A 187 32.65 -13.33 4.60
C ASN A 187 31.90 -12.05 4.96
N TRP A 188 31.38 -11.99 6.21
CA TRP A 188 30.54 -10.92 6.71
C TRP A 188 31.35 -9.85 7.46
N THR A 189 30.91 -8.59 7.38
CA THR A 189 31.37 -7.49 8.24
C THR A 189 30.74 -7.59 9.63
N ASP A 190 31.03 -6.62 10.48
CA ASP A 190 30.23 -6.39 11.68
C ASP A 190 28.85 -5.84 11.32
N VAL A 191 27.85 -6.12 12.17
CA VAL A 191 26.52 -5.53 12.07
C VAL A 191 26.58 -4.08 12.59
N ARG A 192 25.91 -3.17 11.88
CA ARG A 192 25.83 -1.75 12.24
C ARG A 192 24.38 -1.31 12.22
N GLN A 193 23.99 -0.47 13.15
CA GLN A 193 22.69 0.20 13.11
C GLN A 193 22.67 1.23 11.98
N PHE A 194 21.57 1.26 11.27
CA PHE A 194 21.33 2.22 10.22
C PHE A 194 19.97 2.89 10.43
N ASN A 195 19.97 4.19 10.70
CA ASN A 195 18.74 4.94 10.87
C ASN A 195 18.03 5.13 9.53
N LEU A 196 16.74 4.83 9.50
CA LEU A 196 15.90 4.90 8.31
C LEU A 196 15.37 6.31 8.02
N MET A 197 15.65 7.29 8.89
CA MET A 197 15.23 8.67 8.63
C MET A 197 16.18 9.35 7.64
N PHE A 198 15.61 10.00 6.63
CA PHE A 198 16.35 10.98 5.85
C PHE A 198 16.51 12.25 6.65
N SER A 199 17.70 12.83 6.65
CA SER A 199 17.99 14.12 7.27
C SER A 199 18.53 15.13 6.26
N THR A 200 18.28 16.40 6.55
CA THR A 200 18.82 17.56 5.82
C THR A 200 19.17 18.66 6.82
N SER A 201 19.85 19.70 6.36
CA SER A 201 20.22 20.84 7.18
C SER A 201 19.40 22.07 6.78
N MET A 202 18.98 22.85 7.76
CA MET A 202 18.34 24.15 7.56
C MET A 202 19.18 25.25 8.20
N GLY A 203 19.54 26.26 7.41
CA GLY A 203 20.35 27.41 7.85
C GLY A 203 21.40 27.77 6.82
N ALA A 204 21.86 29.02 6.84
CA ALA A 204 22.81 29.56 5.86
C ALA A 204 24.29 29.25 6.19
N MET A 205 24.61 28.83 7.42
CA MET A 205 25.97 28.50 7.86
C MET A 205 26.03 27.10 8.45
N GLU A 206 27.05 26.33 8.08
CA GLU A 206 27.25 24.95 8.56
C GLU A 206 27.35 24.84 10.09
N GLU A 207 27.96 25.81 10.77
CA GLU A 207 28.14 25.84 12.23
C GLU A 207 26.82 26.08 13.00
N SER A 208 25.80 26.65 12.37
CA SER A 208 24.48 26.94 12.95
C SER A 208 23.34 26.14 12.31
N SER A 209 23.65 25.17 11.47
CA SER A 209 22.62 24.40 10.77
C SER A 209 21.86 23.47 11.74
N ASN A 210 20.56 23.67 11.83
CA ASN A 210 19.68 22.75 12.55
C ASN A 210 19.37 21.55 11.67
N GLN A 211 19.68 20.34 12.16
CA GLN A 211 19.31 19.11 11.51
C GLN A 211 17.77 18.98 11.46
N LEU A 212 17.24 18.81 10.25
CA LEU A 212 15.86 18.47 9.99
C LEU A 212 15.74 17.06 9.46
N TYR A 213 14.55 16.49 9.61
CA TYR A 213 14.23 15.18 9.07
C TYR A 213 13.07 15.26 8.09
N LEU A 214 13.11 14.44 7.04
CA LEU A 214 11.93 14.12 6.24
C LEU A 214 11.06 13.17 7.06
N ARG A 215 9.78 13.46 7.19
CA ARG A 215 8.87 12.63 7.99
C ARG A 215 8.83 11.18 7.50
N PRO A 216 9.06 10.17 8.37
CA PRO A 216 8.96 8.75 8.00
C PRO A 216 7.53 8.22 8.04
N GLU A 217 6.58 9.00 8.58
CA GLU A 217 5.15 8.72 8.69
C GLU A 217 4.34 10.01 8.79
N THR A 218 3.04 9.91 8.58
CA THR A 218 2.12 11.05 8.65
C THR A 218 1.45 11.21 10.03
N ALA A 219 1.49 10.20 10.91
CA ALA A 219 0.83 10.17 12.22
C ALA A 219 1.22 11.34 13.14
N GLN A 220 2.52 11.63 13.24
CA GLN A 220 3.02 12.59 14.23
C GLN A 220 2.51 14.01 13.99
N GLY A 221 2.30 14.37 12.71
CA GLY A 221 1.68 15.64 12.36
C GLY A 221 0.24 15.76 12.87
N ILE A 222 -0.49 14.64 12.95
CA ILE A 222 -1.84 14.61 13.52
C ILE A 222 -1.78 14.81 15.04
N PHE A 223 -0.91 14.08 15.74
CA PHE A 223 -0.82 14.16 17.21
C PHE A 223 -0.48 15.57 17.70
N VAL A 224 0.52 16.24 17.10
CA VAL A 224 0.91 17.59 17.52
C VAL A 224 -0.14 18.65 17.17
N ASN A 225 -1.05 18.37 16.24
CA ASN A 225 -2.16 19.25 15.89
C ASN A 225 -3.50 18.87 16.54
N PHE A 226 -3.54 17.83 17.39
CA PHE A 226 -4.76 17.35 18.03
C PHE A 226 -5.62 18.47 18.61
N LEU A 227 -5.05 19.31 19.51
CA LEU A 227 -5.79 20.41 20.15
C LEU A 227 -6.17 21.53 19.18
N ASN A 228 -5.30 21.82 18.18
CA ASN A 228 -5.61 22.82 17.17
C ASN A 228 -6.85 22.43 16.39
N VAL A 229 -6.89 21.18 15.93
CA VAL A 229 -8.03 20.64 15.16
C VAL A 229 -9.27 20.54 16.06
N GLN A 230 -9.15 19.93 17.24
CA GLN A 230 -10.27 19.75 18.16
C GLN A 230 -10.96 21.09 18.52
N LYS A 231 -10.18 22.14 18.83
CA LYS A 231 -10.71 23.46 19.19
C LYS A 231 -11.35 24.19 18.00
N THR A 232 -10.69 24.16 16.84
CA THR A 232 -11.20 24.90 15.66
C THR A 232 -12.44 24.26 15.05
N THR A 233 -12.53 22.93 15.12
CA THR A 233 -13.69 22.18 14.62
C THR A 233 -14.76 21.93 15.69
N ARG A 234 -14.46 22.19 16.96
CA ARG A 234 -15.32 21.92 18.13
C ARG A 234 -15.73 20.45 18.25
N MET A 235 -14.90 19.55 17.78
CA MET A 235 -15.17 18.11 17.83
C MET A 235 -15.17 17.61 19.28
N LYS A 236 -16.11 16.72 19.56
CA LYS A 236 -16.17 15.93 20.78
C LYS A 236 -15.57 14.56 20.56
N ILE A 237 -14.97 13.97 21.58
CA ILE A 237 -14.53 12.57 21.54
C ILE A 237 -15.77 11.65 21.59
N PRO A 238 -15.86 10.60 20.74
CA PRO A 238 -14.82 10.11 19.80
C PRO A 238 -14.80 10.88 18.48
N PHE A 239 -13.62 11.28 18.02
CA PHE A 239 -13.45 11.89 16.69
C PHE A 239 -12.10 11.50 16.08
N GLY A 240 -12.01 11.58 14.75
CA GLY A 240 -10.81 11.26 13.99
C GLY A 240 -10.23 12.47 13.24
N ILE A 241 -8.93 12.39 13.01
CA ILE A 241 -8.21 13.31 12.12
C ILE A 241 -7.54 12.47 11.04
N ALA A 242 -7.87 12.74 9.79
CA ALA A 242 -7.37 12.04 8.62
C ALA A 242 -6.38 12.89 7.83
N GLN A 243 -5.35 12.26 7.28
CA GLN A 243 -4.35 12.91 6.45
C GLN A 243 -3.92 11.99 5.31
N THR A 244 -3.63 12.56 4.15
CA THR A 244 -2.89 11.90 3.07
C THR A 244 -1.60 12.67 2.84
N GLY A 245 -0.51 11.99 2.56
CA GLY A 245 0.73 12.69 2.25
C GLY A 245 1.95 11.80 2.11
N LYS A 246 3.01 12.41 1.60
CA LYS A 246 4.32 11.79 1.42
C LYS A 246 4.98 11.47 2.75
N ALA A 247 5.63 10.30 2.81
CA ALA A 247 6.53 9.87 3.85
C ALA A 247 7.81 9.30 3.23
N PHE A 248 8.90 9.28 4.00
CA PHE A 248 10.23 9.01 3.49
C PHE A 248 10.96 8.05 4.42
N ARG A 249 11.47 6.92 3.87
CA ARG A 249 12.26 5.97 4.64
C ARG A 249 13.48 5.59 3.82
N ASN A 250 14.67 5.74 4.38
CA ASN A 250 15.92 5.40 3.72
C ASN A 250 16.10 3.88 3.63
N GLU A 251 15.18 3.22 2.94
CA GLU A 251 15.16 1.79 2.73
C GLU A 251 16.42 1.32 2.00
N ILE A 252 17.12 0.35 2.57
CA ILE A 252 18.36 -0.18 1.98
C ILE A 252 18.08 -1.36 1.08
N VAL A 253 17.12 -2.20 1.45
CA VAL A 253 16.69 -3.34 0.66
C VAL A 253 15.32 -3.05 0.06
N ALA A 254 15.34 -2.23 -1.00
CA ALA A 254 14.15 -2.00 -1.80
C ALA A 254 13.90 -3.20 -2.72
N ARG A 255 12.78 -3.85 -2.54
CA ARG A 255 12.35 -5.00 -3.35
C ARG A 255 10.88 -4.86 -3.70
N GLN A 256 10.45 -5.60 -4.72
CA GLN A 256 9.03 -5.75 -5.07
C GLN A 256 8.38 -4.49 -5.64
N PHE A 257 9.12 -3.78 -6.53
CA PHE A 257 8.59 -2.63 -7.26
C PHE A 257 8.10 -1.54 -6.28
N ILE A 258 6.92 -0.96 -6.50
CA ILE A 258 6.33 0.09 -5.64
C ILE A 258 5.80 -0.42 -4.28
N PHE A 259 6.00 -1.69 -3.94
CA PHE A 259 5.60 -2.20 -2.62
C PHE A 259 6.45 -1.62 -1.49
N ARG A 260 7.75 -1.43 -1.73
CA ARG A 260 8.69 -0.83 -0.76
C ARG A 260 9.58 0.21 -1.44
N MET A 261 9.33 1.46 -1.14
CA MET A 261 9.99 2.63 -1.73
C MET A 261 10.61 3.51 -0.66
N ARG A 262 11.55 4.37 -1.08
CA ARG A 262 12.17 5.39 -0.22
C ARG A 262 11.29 6.61 -0.03
N GLU A 263 10.50 6.93 -1.02
CA GLU A 263 9.48 7.97 -1.02
C GLU A 263 8.14 7.32 -1.36
N PHE A 264 7.16 7.40 -0.48
CA PHE A 264 5.86 6.77 -0.63
C PHE A 264 4.76 7.67 -0.06
N GLU A 265 3.51 7.28 -0.22
CA GLU A 265 2.37 8.04 0.27
C GLU A 265 1.50 7.20 1.20
N GLN A 266 1.16 7.78 2.35
CA GLN A 266 0.23 7.20 3.32
C GLN A 266 -1.12 7.92 3.26
N MET A 267 -2.18 7.15 3.51
CA MET A 267 -3.52 7.63 3.83
C MET A 267 -3.81 7.13 5.23
N GLU A 268 -3.89 8.05 6.19
CA GLU A 268 -3.84 7.72 7.60
C GLU A 268 -4.93 8.45 8.37
N MET A 269 -5.52 7.78 9.37
CA MET A 269 -6.49 8.37 10.28
C MET A 269 -6.15 7.97 11.71
N GLN A 270 -6.11 8.97 12.60
CA GLN A 270 -5.96 8.79 14.05
C GLN A 270 -7.29 9.11 14.71
N PHE A 271 -7.91 8.12 15.32
CA PHE A 271 -9.22 8.21 15.96
C PHE A 271 -9.05 8.30 17.48
N PHE A 272 -9.41 9.44 18.04
CA PHE A 272 -9.26 9.76 19.45
C PHE A 272 -10.50 9.30 20.21
N VAL A 273 -10.29 8.52 21.26
CA VAL A 273 -11.36 7.89 22.04
C VAL A 273 -11.14 8.08 23.54
N GLN A 274 -12.21 7.92 24.31
CA GLN A 274 -12.12 7.85 25.77
C GLN A 274 -11.31 6.62 26.20
N PRO A 275 -10.35 6.76 27.15
CA PRO A 275 -9.62 5.61 27.67
C PRO A 275 -10.56 4.53 28.21
N GLY A 276 -10.27 3.29 27.84
CA GLY A 276 -11.09 2.10 28.19
C GLY A 276 -12.13 1.72 27.09
N THR A 277 -12.31 2.54 26.05
CA THR A 277 -13.19 2.22 24.91
C THR A 277 -12.43 1.87 23.64
N GLU A 278 -11.11 1.93 23.67
CA GLU A 278 -10.24 1.79 22.50
C GLU A 278 -10.34 0.43 21.79
N ILE A 279 -10.56 -0.65 22.54
CA ILE A 279 -10.65 -1.98 21.96
C ILE A 279 -11.95 -2.15 21.16
N GLU A 280 -13.07 -1.60 21.64
CA GLU A 280 -14.34 -1.61 20.91
C GLU A 280 -14.22 -0.84 19.60
N TRP A 281 -13.59 0.34 19.63
CA TRP A 281 -13.34 1.15 18.46
C TRP A 281 -12.34 0.48 17.49
N TYR A 282 -11.31 -0.17 18.01
CA TYR A 282 -10.37 -0.95 17.23
C TYR A 282 -11.08 -2.05 16.42
N GLU A 283 -11.93 -2.87 17.08
CA GLU A 283 -12.69 -3.90 16.39
C GLU A 283 -13.71 -3.33 15.39
N SER A 284 -14.31 -2.19 15.69
CA SER A 284 -15.18 -1.48 14.76
C SER A 284 -14.43 -1.03 13.51
N TRP A 285 -13.26 -0.42 13.69
CA TRP A 285 -12.43 0.04 12.58
C TRP A 285 -11.89 -1.12 11.75
N LYS A 286 -11.49 -2.24 12.33
CA LYS A 286 -11.11 -3.46 11.58
C LYS A 286 -12.22 -3.85 10.59
N LYS A 287 -13.46 -3.92 11.05
CA LYS A 287 -14.61 -4.30 10.21
C LYS A 287 -14.86 -3.27 9.10
N LYS A 288 -14.89 -1.99 9.43
CA LYS A 288 -15.10 -0.90 8.46
C LYS A 288 -14.01 -0.88 7.38
N ARG A 289 -12.76 -1.05 7.79
CA ARG A 289 -11.64 -1.02 6.84
C ARG A 289 -11.65 -2.23 5.90
N LEU A 290 -11.91 -3.42 6.42
CA LEU A 290 -12.03 -4.62 5.58
C LEU A 290 -13.22 -4.49 4.59
N ALA A 291 -14.36 -3.95 5.03
CA ALA A 291 -15.50 -3.68 4.14
C ALA A 291 -15.14 -2.71 3.01
N TRP A 292 -14.35 -1.66 3.30
CA TRP A 292 -13.85 -0.73 2.29
C TRP A 292 -12.99 -1.42 1.23
N HIS A 293 -12.10 -2.35 1.63
CA HIS A 293 -11.30 -3.15 0.70
C HIS A 293 -12.18 -4.08 -0.14
N HIS A 294 -13.13 -4.79 0.47
CA HIS A 294 -14.03 -5.69 -0.24
C HIS A 294 -14.91 -4.96 -1.26
N ASN A 295 -15.23 -3.69 -1.01
CA ASN A 295 -16.03 -2.87 -1.91
C ASN A 295 -15.31 -2.50 -3.22
N LEU A 296 -14.01 -2.75 -3.34
CA LEU A 296 -13.28 -2.67 -4.60
C LEU A 296 -13.73 -3.74 -5.61
N GLY A 297 -14.43 -4.79 -5.16
CA GLY A 297 -14.97 -5.85 -6.00
C GLY A 297 -13.99 -6.99 -6.30
N PHE A 298 -12.82 -7.00 -5.66
CA PHE A 298 -11.87 -8.12 -5.75
C PHE A 298 -12.32 -9.29 -4.86
N PRO A 299 -11.90 -10.55 -5.16
CA PRO A 299 -12.28 -11.71 -4.36
C PRO A 299 -11.92 -11.52 -2.88
N GLN A 300 -12.85 -11.80 -1.98
CA GLN A 300 -12.65 -11.64 -0.54
C GLN A 300 -11.50 -12.51 -0.02
N THR A 301 -11.24 -13.64 -0.66
CA THR A 301 -10.13 -14.54 -0.34
C THR A 301 -8.74 -13.91 -0.53
N LYS A 302 -8.66 -12.78 -1.25
CA LYS A 302 -7.42 -12.01 -1.42
C LYS A 302 -7.05 -11.19 -0.19
N TYR A 303 -7.93 -11.09 0.80
CA TYR A 303 -7.71 -10.33 2.04
C TYR A 303 -7.77 -11.25 3.25
N ARG A 304 -6.97 -10.95 4.25
CA ARG A 304 -7.05 -11.60 5.56
C ARG A 304 -6.55 -10.67 6.65
N PHE A 305 -6.99 -10.89 7.89
CA PHE A 305 -6.35 -10.28 9.05
C PHE A 305 -5.12 -11.08 9.47
N LYS A 306 -4.14 -10.36 9.97
CA LYS A 306 -2.97 -10.90 10.65
C LYS A 306 -2.74 -10.11 11.92
N ASP A 307 -3.14 -10.69 13.05
CA ASP A 307 -2.87 -10.09 14.35
C ASP A 307 -1.37 -10.13 14.68
N HIS A 308 -0.88 -9.08 15.31
CA HIS A 308 0.52 -8.99 15.72
C HIS A 308 0.71 -9.80 17.00
N THR A 309 1.59 -10.79 16.98
CA THR A 309 1.98 -11.59 18.14
C THR A 309 2.90 -10.83 19.11
N LYS A 310 3.64 -9.86 18.60
CA LYS A 310 4.48 -8.94 19.37
C LYS A 310 3.99 -7.52 19.11
N LEU A 311 3.37 -6.93 20.11
CA LEU A 311 2.90 -5.56 20.04
C LEU A 311 4.06 -4.57 20.19
N ALA A 312 3.98 -3.43 19.49
CA ALA A 312 4.85 -2.30 19.75
C ALA A 312 4.58 -1.76 21.17
N HIS A 313 5.56 -1.12 21.76
CA HIS A 313 5.48 -0.62 23.16
C HIS A 313 4.36 0.42 23.39
N TYR A 314 3.86 1.01 22.33
CA TYR A 314 2.78 2.00 22.34
C TYR A 314 1.37 1.39 22.08
N ALA A 315 1.28 0.11 21.76
CA ALA A 315 0.03 -0.52 21.35
C ALA A 315 -0.43 -1.60 22.33
N ASN A 316 -1.73 -1.70 22.59
CA ASN A 316 -2.36 -2.79 23.31
C ASN A 316 -3.13 -3.76 22.40
N ALA A 317 -3.35 -3.39 21.13
CA ALA A 317 -3.84 -4.28 20.06
C ALA A 317 -3.31 -3.79 18.70
N ALA A 318 -3.00 -4.72 17.82
CA ALA A 318 -2.54 -4.41 16.47
C ALA A 318 -2.86 -5.57 15.52
N ALA A 319 -3.34 -5.25 14.33
CA ALA A 319 -3.54 -6.19 13.22
C ALA A 319 -3.26 -5.51 11.88
N ASP A 320 -2.79 -6.30 10.93
CA ASP A 320 -2.72 -5.90 9.53
C ASP A 320 -3.89 -6.50 8.76
N ILE A 321 -4.40 -5.73 7.79
CA ILE A 321 -5.09 -6.30 6.64
C ILE A 321 -3.99 -6.64 5.63
N GLU A 322 -3.82 -7.93 5.37
CA GLU A 322 -2.92 -8.41 4.32
C GLU A 322 -3.70 -8.65 3.03
N PHE A 323 -3.05 -8.34 1.92
CA PHE A 323 -3.52 -8.64 0.56
C PHE A 323 -2.61 -9.67 -0.10
N GLU A 324 -3.20 -10.59 -0.89
CA GLU A 324 -2.45 -11.59 -1.66
C GLU A 324 -1.89 -10.96 -2.95
N PHE A 325 -0.68 -10.40 -2.84
CA PHE A 325 0.11 -9.98 -3.99
C PHE A 325 0.67 -11.19 -4.76
N PRO A 326 1.20 -11.02 -5.99
CA PRO A 326 1.87 -12.11 -6.70
C PRO A 326 3.05 -12.77 -5.95
N PHE A 327 3.61 -12.07 -4.96
CA PHE A 327 4.68 -12.55 -4.08
C PHE A 327 4.17 -12.98 -2.69
N GLY A 328 2.87 -13.27 -2.56
CA GLY A 328 2.22 -13.74 -1.34
C GLY A 328 1.52 -12.67 -0.53
N PHE A 329 0.92 -13.10 0.59
CA PHE A 329 0.24 -12.20 1.51
C PHE A 329 1.20 -11.20 2.14
N LYS A 330 0.88 -9.92 2.04
CA LYS A 330 1.62 -8.81 2.64
C LYS A 330 0.67 -7.73 3.12
N GLU A 331 1.10 -7.03 4.14
CA GLU A 331 0.40 -5.88 4.71
C GLU A 331 0.05 -4.84 3.66
N ILE A 332 -1.22 -4.42 3.60
CA ILE A 332 -1.71 -3.31 2.80
C ILE A 332 -2.22 -2.17 3.69
N GLU A 333 -2.76 -2.49 4.86
CA GLU A 333 -3.24 -1.52 5.86
C GLU A 333 -2.98 -2.04 7.27
N GLY A 334 -2.42 -1.20 8.14
CA GLY A 334 -2.25 -1.45 9.57
C GLY A 334 -3.40 -0.82 10.38
N ILE A 335 -3.87 -1.53 11.41
CA ILE A 335 -4.88 -1.03 12.35
C ILE A 335 -4.34 -1.27 13.76
N HIS A 336 -4.16 -0.19 14.53
CA HIS A 336 -3.49 -0.25 15.83
C HIS A 336 -4.29 0.49 16.90
N SER A 337 -4.39 -0.09 18.10
CA SER A 337 -4.78 0.64 19.30
C SER A 337 -3.50 1.11 20.00
N ARG A 338 -3.19 2.41 19.88
CA ARG A 338 -1.92 3.03 20.28
C ARG A 338 -1.90 3.55 21.72
N THR A 339 -3.01 3.43 22.44
CA THR A 339 -3.21 4.01 23.77
C THR A 339 -3.00 5.54 23.78
N ASP A 340 -2.48 6.11 24.86
CA ASP A 340 -2.14 7.53 24.99
C ASP A 340 -0.65 7.85 24.79
N PHE A 341 0.13 6.88 24.34
CA PHE A 341 1.58 6.94 24.27
C PHE A 341 2.09 8.18 23.53
N ASP A 342 1.63 8.41 22.30
CA ASP A 342 2.12 9.50 21.46
C ASP A 342 1.79 10.87 22.08
N LEU A 343 0.54 11.07 22.52
CA LEU A 343 0.13 12.34 23.13
C LEU A 343 0.88 12.62 24.44
N LYS A 344 1.05 11.62 25.31
CA LYS A 344 1.83 11.76 26.55
C LYS A 344 3.31 12.02 26.27
N SER A 345 3.88 11.38 25.27
CA SER A 345 5.26 11.64 24.86
C SER A 345 5.43 13.08 24.39
N HIS A 346 4.52 13.57 23.55
CA HIS A 346 4.53 14.97 23.11
C HIS A 346 4.29 15.95 24.28
N GLU A 347 3.43 15.63 25.25
CA GLU A 347 3.29 16.42 26.49
C GLU A 347 4.64 16.54 27.21
N LYS A 348 5.32 15.40 27.42
CA LYS A 348 6.61 15.33 28.11
C LYS A 348 7.69 16.19 27.43
N PHE A 349 7.81 16.08 26.11
CA PHE A 349 8.86 16.79 25.37
C PHE A 349 8.55 18.26 25.09
N SER A 350 7.27 18.64 24.99
CA SER A 350 6.85 20.03 24.76
C SER A 350 6.58 20.82 26.02
N GLY A 351 6.32 20.16 27.15
CA GLY A 351 5.83 20.76 28.38
C GLY A 351 4.39 21.29 28.29
N LYS A 352 3.66 20.98 27.19
CA LYS A 352 2.30 21.43 26.94
C LYS A 352 1.32 20.29 27.12
N LYS A 353 0.19 20.52 27.78
CA LYS A 353 -0.87 19.53 27.94
C LYS A 353 -1.60 19.27 26.62
N LEU A 354 -1.76 18.00 26.26
CA LEU A 354 -2.54 17.52 25.12
C LEU A 354 -3.78 16.75 25.60
N GLN A 355 -4.52 17.35 26.52
CA GLN A 355 -5.69 16.76 27.19
C GLN A 355 -6.98 17.29 26.58
N TYR A 356 -7.96 16.43 26.48
CA TYR A 356 -9.34 16.79 26.17
C TYR A 356 -10.13 17.03 27.46
N PHE A 357 -10.82 18.15 27.55
CA PHE A 357 -11.80 18.37 28.62
C PHE A 357 -13.15 17.82 28.17
N ASP A 358 -13.63 16.82 28.89
CA ASP A 358 -14.92 16.23 28.66
C ASP A 358 -16.00 16.91 29.54
N PRO A 359 -16.92 17.65 28.93
CA PRO A 359 -17.95 18.36 29.69
C PRO A 359 -18.98 17.43 30.33
N GLU A 360 -19.16 16.21 29.82
CA GLU A 360 -20.11 15.22 30.38
C GLU A 360 -19.53 14.57 31.64
N LEU A 361 -18.22 14.28 31.63
CA LEU A 361 -17.49 13.75 32.77
C LEU A 361 -16.99 14.84 33.72
N ASN A 362 -17.05 16.12 33.33
CA ASN A 362 -16.46 17.26 34.01
C ASN A 362 -15.00 17.02 34.43
N SER A 363 -14.21 16.39 33.54
CA SER A 363 -12.82 16.02 33.79
C SER A 363 -11.98 16.08 32.53
N SER A 364 -10.66 16.22 32.68
CA SER A 364 -9.70 16.20 31.58
C SER A 364 -8.93 14.90 31.56
N TYR A 365 -8.69 14.35 30.37
CA TYR A 365 -7.87 13.17 30.17
C TYR A 365 -7.09 13.26 28.85
N VAL A 366 -6.01 12.49 28.75
CA VAL A 366 -5.31 12.26 27.49
C VAL A 366 -6.08 11.16 26.74
N PRO A 367 -6.60 11.44 25.53
CA PRO A 367 -7.33 10.42 24.78
C PRO A 367 -6.46 9.22 24.40
N TYR A 368 -7.08 8.05 24.29
CA TYR A 368 -6.49 6.91 23.61
C TYR A 368 -6.71 7.04 22.12
N VAL A 369 -5.89 6.36 21.32
CA VAL A 369 -5.87 6.52 19.87
C VAL A 369 -6.04 5.16 19.18
N VAL A 370 -6.95 5.09 18.22
CA VAL A 370 -7.04 3.98 17.26
C VAL A 370 -6.60 4.49 15.88
N GLU A 371 -5.56 3.89 15.36
CA GLU A 371 -4.96 4.21 14.07
C GLU A 371 -5.47 3.31 12.97
N THR A 372 -5.67 3.86 11.78
CA THR A 372 -5.70 3.12 10.52
C THR A 372 -4.74 3.78 9.54
N SER A 373 -3.80 3.00 9.01
CA SER A 373 -2.76 3.51 8.11
C SER A 373 -2.60 2.60 6.89
N ILE A 374 -2.81 3.15 5.71
CA ILE A 374 -2.76 2.44 4.44
C ILE A 374 -1.72 3.06 3.50
N GLY A 375 -0.90 2.22 2.89
CA GLY A 375 0.03 2.66 1.85
C GLY A 375 -0.68 2.85 0.51
N LEU A 376 -0.78 4.10 0.04
CA LEU A 376 -1.41 4.39 -1.24
C LEU A 376 -0.72 3.68 -2.41
N ASP A 377 0.60 3.61 -2.40
CA ASP A 377 1.40 2.94 -3.43
C ASP A 377 1.18 1.43 -3.42
N ARG A 378 1.02 0.81 -2.23
CA ARG A 378 0.64 -0.60 -2.10
C ARG A 378 -0.76 -0.86 -2.64
N MET A 379 -1.70 0.08 -2.46
CA MET A 379 -3.03 0.01 -3.06
C MET A 379 -2.98 0.06 -4.58
N VAL A 380 -2.17 0.95 -5.16
CA VAL A 380 -1.96 0.99 -6.61
C VAL A 380 -1.44 -0.35 -7.10
N LEU A 381 -0.42 -0.93 -6.44
CA LEU A 381 0.13 -2.23 -6.80
C LEU A 381 -0.89 -3.36 -6.71
N ALA A 382 -1.70 -3.38 -5.65
CA ALA A 382 -2.75 -4.38 -5.47
C ALA A 382 -3.77 -4.32 -6.61
N ILE A 383 -4.23 -3.11 -6.96
CA ILE A 383 -5.18 -2.90 -8.05
C ILE A 383 -4.56 -3.31 -9.39
N LEU A 384 -3.35 -2.86 -9.73
CA LEU A 384 -2.68 -3.23 -10.98
C LEU A 384 -2.47 -4.75 -11.08
N SER A 385 -2.02 -5.38 -9.99
CA SER A 385 -1.77 -6.83 -9.96
C SER A 385 -3.05 -7.66 -10.11
N GLN A 386 -4.15 -7.21 -9.53
CA GLN A 386 -5.42 -7.93 -9.59
C GLN A 386 -6.18 -7.66 -10.88
N SER A 387 -5.98 -6.48 -11.48
CA SER A 387 -6.73 -6.05 -12.67
C SER A 387 -6.12 -6.51 -13.99
N LEU A 388 -4.80 -6.76 -14.04
CA LEU A 388 -4.16 -7.19 -15.28
C LEU A 388 -4.49 -8.63 -15.60
N THR A 389 -5.22 -8.83 -16.70
CA THR A 389 -5.59 -10.15 -17.24
C THR A 389 -5.22 -10.26 -18.71
N LYS A 390 -4.98 -11.49 -19.15
CA LYS A 390 -4.78 -11.82 -20.55
C LYS A 390 -5.94 -12.69 -21.00
N GLU A 391 -6.73 -12.19 -21.92
CA GLU A 391 -7.90 -12.88 -22.45
C GLU A 391 -7.63 -13.43 -23.84
N THR A 392 -8.12 -14.64 -24.13
CA THR A 392 -8.11 -15.23 -25.46
C THR A 392 -9.48 -15.00 -26.08
N LEU A 393 -9.50 -14.39 -27.25
CA LEU A 393 -10.72 -14.12 -28.01
C LEU A 393 -11.16 -15.35 -28.81
N GLU A 394 -12.38 -15.35 -29.32
CA GLU A 394 -12.94 -16.46 -30.11
C GLU A 394 -12.14 -16.78 -31.39
N ASP A 395 -11.49 -15.78 -31.97
CA ASP A 395 -10.60 -15.91 -33.12
C ASP A 395 -9.19 -16.45 -32.79
N GLY A 396 -8.94 -16.80 -31.50
CA GLY A 396 -7.65 -17.29 -31.00
C GLY A 396 -6.62 -16.19 -30.74
N THR A 397 -6.92 -14.92 -31.04
CA THR A 397 -6.04 -13.79 -30.66
C THR A 397 -6.12 -13.49 -29.17
N THR A 398 -5.09 -12.83 -28.62
CA THR A 398 -5.08 -12.44 -27.21
C THR A 398 -5.15 -10.94 -27.06
N ARG A 399 -5.75 -10.47 -25.95
CA ARG A 399 -5.69 -9.08 -25.51
C ARG A 399 -5.28 -8.99 -24.06
N ASP A 400 -4.48 -7.99 -23.73
CA ASP A 400 -4.22 -7.60 -22.34
C ASP A 400 -5.33 -6.62 -21.94
N VAL A 401 -5.95 -6.89 -20.78
CA VAL A 401 -7.04 -6.07 -20.24
C VAL A 401 -6.70 -5.69 -18.82
N MET A 402 -6.84 -4.40 -18.53
CA MET A 402 -6.69 -3.85 -17.18
C MET A 402 -8.11 -3.67 -16.59
N ASN A 403 -8.62 -4.70 -15.89
CA ASN A 403 -9.98 -4.73 -15.32
C ASN A 403 -10.10 -3.87 -14.04
N ILE A 404 -9.62 -2.62 -14.10
CA ILE A 404 -9.73 -1.68 -12.99
C ILE A 404 -11.21 -1.38 -12.72
N PRO A 405 -11.67 -1.35 -11.45
CA PRO A 405 -13.01 -0.91 -11.11
C PRO A 405 -13.34 0.44 -11.76
N HIS A 406 -14.51 0.55 -12.39
CA HIS A 406 -14.85 1.68 -13.27
C HIS A 406 -14.64 3.04 -12.61
N PHE A 407 -15.03 3.17 -11.35
CA PHE A 407 -14.85 4.42 -10.58
C PHE A 407 -13.39 4.76 -10.28
N LEU A 408 -12.46 3.79 -10.35
CA LEU A 408 -11.01 3.99 -10.19
C LEU A 408 -10.26 4.11 -11.52
N ALA A 409 -10.89 3.74 -12.66
CA ALA A 409 -10.25 3.78 -13.97
C ALA A 409 -9.59 5.14 -14.24
N PRO A 410 -8.34 5.17 -14.73
CA PRO A 410 -7.65 6.45 -15.07
C PRO A 410 -8.44 7.27 -16.07
N VAL A 411 -8.79 6.64 -17.19
CA VAL A 411 -9.61 7.22 -18.26
C VAL A 411 -11.02 6.68 -18.12
N LYS A 412 -12.03 7.54 -18.02
CA LYS A 412 -13.41 7.11 -17.80
C LYS A 412 -14.13 6.72 -19.09
N ALA A 413 -13.81 7.39 -20.18
CA ALA A 413 -14.32 7.10 -21.50
C ALA A 413 -13.35 7.51 -22.60
N ALA A 414 -13.40 6.79 -23.72
CA ALA A 414 -12.68 7.18 -24.94
C ALA A 414 -13.66 7.42 -26.07
N VAL A 415 -13.50 8.54 -26.79
CA VAL A 415 -14.31 8.91 -27.95
C VAL A 415 -13.50 8.67 -29.21
N LEU A 416 -14.00 7.81 -30.09
CA LEU A 416 -13.28 7.22 -31.21
C LEU A 416 -14.07 7.43 -32.52
N PRO A 417 -13.71 8.39 -33.40
CA PRO A 417 -14.34 8.48 -34.71
C PRO A 417 -13.97 7.22 -35.54
N LEU A 418 -14.91 6.59 -36.21
CA LEU A 418 -14.66 5.39 -36.99
C LEU A 418 -13.53 5.58 -37.99
N MET A 419 -13.50 6.73 -38.65
CA MET A 419 -12.47 7.15 -39.60
C MET A 419 -12.22 8.67 -39.55
N LYS A 420 -11.10 9.10 -40.19
CA LYS A 420 -10.64 10.51 -40.19
C LYS A 420 -11.23 11.35 -41.31
N LYS A 421 -12.47 11.21 -41.63
CA LYS A 421 -13.15 11.94 -42.73
C LYS A 421 -14.67 12.00 -42.50
N ASP A 422 -15.34 12.65 -43.39
CA ASP A 422 -16.80 12.67 -43.52
C ASP A 422 -17.49 13.35 -42.32
N GLY A 423 -16.80 14.28 -41.60
CA GLY A 423 -17.37 14.98 -40.43
C GLY A 423 -17.36 14.19 -39.13
N LEU A 424 -16.84 12.94 -39.13
CA LEU A 424 -16.82 12.08 -37.93
C LEU A 424 -15.84 12.59 -36.84
N PRO A 425 -14.63 13.09 -37.17
CA PRO A 425 -13.74 13.69 -36.19
C PRO A 425 -14.35 14.89 -35.47
N GLU A 426 -15.00 15.77 -36.19
CA GLU A 426 -15.63 16.97 -35.67
C GLU A 426 -16.77 16.61 -34.70
N LYS A 427 -17.60 15.63 -35.07
CA LYS A 427 -18.68 15.15 -34.24
C LYS A 427 -18.15 14.42 -32.99
N ALA A 428 -17.08 13.66 -33.11
CA ALA A 428 -16.42 13.03 -31.99
C ALA A 428 -15.80 14.04 -31.01
N LEU A 429 -15.19 15.11 -31.52
CA LEU A 429 -14.67 16.19 -30.71
C LEU A 429 -15.77 16.98 -29.97
N GLU A 430 -16.95 17.13 -30.58
CA GLU A 430 -18.12 17.71 -29.91
C GLU A 430 -18.45 16.91 -28.62
N LEU A 431 -18.60 15.59 -28.73
CA LEU A 431 -18.88 14.73 -27.57
C LEU A 431 -17.73 14.71 -26.57
N PHE A 432 -16.49 14.58 -27.06
CA PHE A 432 -15.29 14.60 -26.21
C PHE A 432 -15.21 15.89 -25.38
N ASN A 433 -15.51 17.06 -25.99
CA ASN A 433 -15.47 18.35 -25.32
C ASN A 433 -16.56 18.45 -24.22
N LYS A 434 -17.69 17.78 -24.34
CA LYS A 434 -18.68 17.67 -23.27
C LYS A 434 -18.17 16.77 -22.12
N LEU A 435 -17.71 15.56 -22.44
CA LEU A 435 -17.30 14.57 -21.43
C LEU A 435 -16.08 15.01 -20.60
N LYS A 436 -15.09 15.67 -21.19
CA LYS A 436 -13.87 16.11 -20.50
C LYS A 436 -14.10 17.18 -19.41
N LEU A 437 -15.27 17.82 -19.38
CA LEU A 437 -15.64 18.75 -18.31
C LEU A 437 -15.94 18.03 -16.99
N HIS A 438 -16.29 16.76 -17.05
CA HIS A 438 -16.76 15.96 -15.91
C HIS A 438 -15.71 14.95 -15.43
N SER A 439 -14.87 14.46 -16.34
CA SER A 439 -13.89 13.43 -16.01
C SER A 439 -12.75 13.34 -17.03
N PHE A 440 -11.68 12.67 -16.66
CA PHE A 440 -10.58 12.43 -17.59
C PHE A 440 -11.00 11.43 -18.66
N CYS A 441 -11.13 11.92 -19.89
CA CYS A 441 -11.52 11.18 -21.08
C CYS A 441 -10.44 11.29 -22.16
N GLN A 442 -10.46 10.40 -23.14
CA GLN A 442 -9.55 10.43 -24.27
C GLN A 442 -10.29 10.54 -25.61
N TYR A 443 -9.64 11.19 -26.55
CA TYR A 443 -9.98 11.17 -27.97
C TYR A 443 -8.86 10.47 -28.72
N ASP A 444 -9.17 9.51 -29.59
CA ASP A 444 -8.17 8.81 -30.41
C ASP A 444 -8.73 8.51 -31.81
N GLU A 445 -7.98 8.92 -32.82
CA GLU A 445 -8.30 8.67 -34.23
C GLU A 445 -7.17 7.97 -34.99
N LYS A 446 -6.11 7.52 -34.28
CA LYS A 446 -4.94 6.88 -34.88
C LYS A 446 -5.15 5.39 -35.02
N ASP A 447 -4.83 4.81 -36.17
CA ASP A 447 -4.99 3.39 -36.52
C ASP A 447 -6.44 2.92 -36.70
N SER A 448 -6.66 1.61 -36.87
CA SER A 448 -7.98 1.00 -36.97
C SER A 448 -8.73 1.02 -35.64
N ILE A 449 -10.06 1.00 -35.70
CA ILE A 449 -10.92 1.00 -34.52
C ILE A 449 -10.60 -0.15 -33.56
N GLY A 450 -10.31 -1.34 -34.07
CA GLY A 450 -9.94 -2.50 -33.23
C GLY A 450 -8.64 -2.30 -32.46
N LYS A 451 -7.61 -1.65 -33.07
CA LYS A 451 -6.37 -1.31 -32.35
C LYS A 451 -6.62 -0.26 -31.27
N ARG A 452 -7.51 0.70 -31.52
CA ARG A 452 -7.89 1.71 -30.54
C ARG A 452 -8.63 1.11 -29.36
N TYR A 453 -9.55 0.18 -29.56
CA TYR A 453 -10.18 -0.57 -28.48
C TYR A 453 -9.16 -1.31 -27.63
N ARG A 454 -8.21 -2.03 -28.26
CA ARG A 454 -7.15 -2.75 -27.51
C ARG A 454 -6.29 -1.81 -26.66
N ARG A 455 -5.95 -0.62 -27.15
CA ARG A 455 -5.23 0.39 -26.35
C ARG A 455 -6.04 0.84 -25.13
N GLN A 456 -7.34 1.05 -25.30
CA GLN A 456 -8.22 1.44 -24.20
C GLN A 456 -8.44 0.30 -23.21
N ASP A 457 -8.58 -0.94 -23.67
CA ASP A 457 -8.65 -2.11 -22.80
C ASP A 457 -7.37 -2.27 -21.95
N ALA A 458 -6.19 -2.05 -22.55
CA ALA A 458 -4.89 -2.18 -21.88
C ALA A 458 -4.64 -1.13 -20.79
N ILE A 459 -5.24 0.06 -20.90
CA ILE A 459 -5.14 1.11 -19.87
C ILE A 459 -6.32 1.13 -18.90
N GLY A 460 -7.30 0.25 -19.12
CA GLY A 460 -8.42 0.06 -18.19
C GLY A 460 -9.60 1.03 -18.41
N THR A 461 -9.73 1.64 -19.58
CA THR A 461 -10.88 2.51 -19.91
C THR A 461 -12.16 1.69 -19.97
N PRO A 462 -13.17 1.96 -19.11
CA PRO A 462 -14.38 1.12 -19.06
C PRO A 462 -15.31 1.28 -20.26
N TYR A 463 -15.35 2.46 -20.90
CA TYR A 463 -16.26 2.74 -22.00
C TYR A 463 -15.55 3.33 -23.20
N ALA A 464 -15.74 2.73 -24.36
CA ALA A 464 -15.31 3.27 -25.65
C ALA A 464 -16.53 3.66 -26.48
N ILE A 465 -16.58 4.91 -26.96
CA ILE A 465 -17.70 5.48 -27.69
C ILE A 465 -17.26 5.68 -29.14
N THR A 466 -17.92 5.00 -30.06
CA THR A 466 -17.61 5.13 -31.48
C THR A 466 -18.62 6.03 -32.18
N ILE A 467 -18.06 6.98 -32.91
CA ILE A 467 -18.79 7.90 -33.79
C ILE A 467 -18.64 7.38 -35.22
N ASP A 468 -19.73 7.06 -35.85
CA ASP A 468 -19.79 6.48 -37.22
C ASP A 468 -20.75 7.26 -38.14
N HIS A 469 -20.95 6.80 -39.38
CA HIS A 469 -21.80 7.50 -40.34
C HIS A 469 -23.24 7.62 -39.86
N GLN A 470 -23.77 6.56 -39.19
CA GLN A 470 -25.12 6.59 -38.67
C GLN A 470 -25.30 7.69 -37.61
N THR A 471 -24.21 8.02 -36.85
CA THR A 471 -24.23 9.13 -35.91
C THR A 471 -24.58 10.47 -36.56
N LEU A 472 -24.16 10.66 -37.82
CA LEU A 472 -24.44 11.90 -38.55
C LEU A 472 -25.91 11.96 -39.03
N GLU A 473 -26.56 10.81 -39.19
CA GLU A 473 -27.93 10.70 -39.67
C GLU A 473 -28.97 10.83 -38.53
N ASP A 474 -28.73 10.14 -37.40
CA ASP A 474 -29.73 9.96 -36.36
C ASP A 474 -29.26 10.39 -34.95
N ASN A 475 -28.06 10.99 -34.84
CA ASN A 475 -27.45 11.43 -33.59
C ASN A 475 -27.26 10.29 -32.56
N THR A 476 -27.12 9.04 -33.01
CA THR A 476 -26.82 7.91 -32.13
C THR A 476 -25.36 7.49 -32.22
N VAL A 477 -24.80 6.90 -31.15
CA VAL A 477 -23.42 6.45 -31.05
C VAL A 477 -23.37 5.02 -30.54
N THR A 478 -22.28 4.29 -30.84
CA THR A 478 -22.05 2.98 -30.26
C THR A 478 -21.20 3.13 -28.99
N ILE A 479 -21.72 2.71 -27.85
CA ILE A 479 -20.97 2.56 -26.59
C ILE A 479 -20.56 1.10 -26.42
N ARG A 480 -19.26 0.85 -26.19
CA ARG A 480 -18.69 -0.47 -25.91
C ARG A 480 -18.24 -0.53 -24.46
N ASP A 481 -18.68 -1.55 -23.77
CA ASP A 481 -18.25 -1.91 -22.42
C ASP A 481 -16.98 -2.78 -22.50
N ARG A 482 -15.93 -2.42 -21.74
CA ARG A 482 -14.63 -3.12 -21.71
C ARG A 482 -14.76 -4.56 -21.21
N ASP A 483 -15.51 -4.77 -20.13
CA ASP A 483 -15.52 -6.04 -19.40
C ASP A 483 -16.33 -7.11 -20.15
N THR A 484 -17.41 -6.71 -20.79
CA THR A 484 -18.30 -7.62 -21.52
C THR A 484 -18.09 -7.61 -23.03
N MET A 485 -17.36 -6.62 -23.57
CA MET A 485 -17.23 -6.28 -25.00
C MET A 485 -18.57 -6.00 -25.70
N LYS A 486 -19.67 -5.96 -24.97
CA LYS A 486 -20.98 -5.64 -25.55
C LYS A 486 -21.00 -4.22 -26.08
N GLN A 487 -21.69 -4.06 -27.20
CA GLN A 487 -21.89 -2.77 -27.85
C GLN A 487 -23.39 -2.48 -27.90
N GLU A 488 -23.73 -1.26 -27.50
CA GLU A 488 -25.10 -0.77 -27.52
C GLU A 488 -25.14 0.54 -28.29
N ARG A 489 -26.25 0.75 -29.04
CA ARG A 489 -26.51 2.00 -29.71
C ARG A 489 -27.39 2.89 -28.83
N ILE A 490 -26.92 4.09 -28.53
CA ILE A 490 -27.60 5.06 -27.66
C ILE A 490 -27.59 6.45 -28.28
N ASN A 491 -28.52 7.32 -27.85
CA ASN A 491 -28.49 8.72 -28.26
C ASN A 491 -27.25 9.43 -27.73
N MET A 492 -26.57 10.21 -28.58
CA MET A 492 -25.36 10.94 -28.22
C MET A 492 -25.57 11.91 -27.06
N ASP A 493 -26.75 12.49 -26.92
CA ASP A 493 -27.07 13.42 -25.85
C ASP A 493 -27.23 12.73 -24.49
N GLU A 494 -27.44 11.42 -24.46
CA GLU A 494 -27.54 10.62 -23.23
C GLU A 494 -26.20 10.06 -22.76
N VAL A 495 -25.17 10.08 -23.61
CA VAL A 495 -23.86 9.47 -23.33
C VAL A 495 -23.25 9.99 -22.03
N GLU A 496 -23.27 11.32 -21.82
CA GLU A 496 -22.72 11.95 -20.63
C GLU A 496 -23.37 11.39 -19.36
N SER A 497 -24.70 11.41 -19.30
CA SER A 497 -25.44 10.96 -18.11
C SER A 497 -25.23 9.45 -17.86
N ILE A 498 -25.18 8.62 -18.90
CA ILE A 498 -25.00 7.18 -18.81
C ILE A 498 -23.58 6.84 -18.32
N VAL A 499 -22.55 7.44 -18.96
CA VAL A 499 -21.16 7.18 -18.60
C VAL A 499 -20.87 7.68 -17.20
N MET A 500 -21.21 8.94 -16.89
CA MET A 500 -20.92 9.54 -15.58
C MET A 500 -21.58 8.74 -14.45
N LYS A 501 -22.83 8.31 -14.61
CA LYS A 501 -23.49 7.45 -13.62
C LYS A 501 -22.78 6.12 -13.38
N LYS A 502 -22.24 5.50 -14.46
CA LYS A 502 -21.56 4.19 -14.38
C LYS A 502 -20.16 4.27 -13.79
N VAL A 503 -19.48 5.42 -13.89
CA VAL A 503 -18.11 5.63 -13.38
C VAL A 503 -18.09 6.44 -12.08
N ASP A 504 -19.26 6.84 -11.57
CA ASP A 504 -19.36 7.61 -10.33
C ASP A 504 -18.98 6.75 -9.11
N ILE A 505 -18.19 7.33 -8.26
CA ILE A 505 -17.80 6.77 -6.98
C ILE A 505 -18.96 6.61 -6.00
N THR A 506 -20.05 7.35 -6.19
CA THR A 506 -21.20 7.41 -5.27
C THR A 506 -21.82 6.04 -5.03
N GLU A 507 -21.93 5.20 -6.06
CA GLU A 507 -22.48 3.85 -5.90
C GLU A 507 -21.55 2.94 -5.08
N ALA A 508 -20.24 3.14 -5.16
CA ALA A 508 -19.29 2.45 -4.31
C ALA A 508 -19.39 2.95 -2.85
N LEU A 509 -19.55 4.26 -2.65
CA LEU A 509 -19.69 4.85 -1.31
C LEU A 509 -20.99 4.44 -0.60
N LYS A 510 -22.10 4.28 -1.32
CA LYS A 510 -23.39 3.83 -0.76
C LYS A 510 -23.35 2.41 -0.17
N ARG A 511 -22.38 1.60 -0.57
CA ARG A 511 -22.23 0.21 -0.11
C ARG A 511 -21.36 0.08 1.15
N LEU A 512 -20.78 1.16 1.63
CA LEU A 512 -19.99 1.25 2.87
C LEU A 512 -20.89 1.59 4.07
#